data_f87466d03dccd8c7600227f48bd44c00
#
_entry.id   f87466d03dccd8c7600227f48bd44c00
#
_cell.length_a   1.000
_cell.length_b   1.000
_cell.length_c   1.000
_cell.angle_alpha   90.00
_cell.angle_beta   90.00
_cell.angle_gamma   90.00
#
_symmetry.space_group_name_H-M   'P 1'
#
loop_
_entity.id
_entity.type
_entity.pdbx_description
1 polymer ?
#
loop_
_entity_poly.entity_id
_entity_poly.type
_entity_poly.pdbx_seq_one_letter_code
_entity_poly.pdbx_strand_id
1 'polypeptide(L)' 'MTFDVLKDMVMLASKSRPSYIRLGQFVFNYIDETYGVARHVQFVDKVDCFYDDSKIDAFLECCLVHINKYEKILNEKC' A
#
# COMPACT_ATOMS: atom_id res chain seq x y z
N MET A 1 -4.18 -4.93 -11.35
CA MET A 1 -3.58 -3.62 -10.98
C MET A 1 -2.08 -3.67 -11.17
N THR A 2 -1.51 -2.62 -11.69
CA THR A 2 -0.05 -2.51 -11.85
C THR A 2 0.53 -1.62 -10.77
N PHE A 3 1.86 -1.69 -10.60
CA PHE A 3 2.56 -0.85 -9.62
C PHE A 3 2.34 0.63 -9.91
N ASP A 4 2.42 1.05 -11.18
CA ASP A 4 2.25 2.45 -11.56
C ASP A 4 0.85 2.95 -11.19
N VAL A 5 -0.17 2.16 -11.44
CA VAL A 5 -1.55 2.51 -11.09
C VAL A 5 -1.70 2.65 -9.58
N LEU A 6 -1.19 1.69 -8.82
CA LEU A 6 -1.27 1.73 -7.35
C LEU A 6 -0.54 2.96 -6.81
N LYS A 7 0.67 3.21 -7.29
CA LYS A 7 1.47 4.34 -6.84
C LYS A 7 0.77 5.67 -7.17
N ASP A 8 0.23 5.81 -8.38
CA ASP A 8 -0.48 7.02 -8.80
C ASP A 8 -1.69 7.28 -7.91
N MET A 9 -2.47 6.25 -7.60
CA MET A 9 -3.63 6.38 -6.71
C MET A 9 -3.21 6.86 -5.32
N VAL A 10 -2.19 6.25 -4.75
CA VAL A 10 -1.71 6.58 -3.41
C VAL A 10 -1.13 8.00 -3.38
N MET A 11 -0.33 8.36 -4.37
CA MET A 11 0.27 9.70 -4.43
C MET A 11 -0.79 10.78 -4.64
N LEU A 12 -1.79 10.50 -5.46
CA LEU A 12 -2.89 11.45 -5.65
C LEU A 12 -3.65 11.67 -4.33
N ALA A 13 -3.98 10.59 -3.63
CA ALA A 13 -4.64 10.69 -2.33
C ALA A 13 -3.79 11.44 -1.30
N SER A 14 -2.47 11.27 -1.36
CA SER A 14 -1.54 11.89 -0.40
C SER A 14 -1.52 13.41 -0.47
N LYS A 15 -2.00 14.00 -1.56
CA LYS A 15 -2.07 15.46 -1.70
C LYS A 15 -2.99 16.09 -0.66
N SER A 16 -3.93 15.32 -0.14
CA SER A 16 -4.88 15.80 0.88
C SER A 16 -4.42 15.49 2.30
N ARG A 17 -3.25 14.89 2.48
CA ARG A 17 -2.81 14.51 3.83
C ARG A 17 -2.51 15.74 4.68
N PRO A 18 -2.77 15.66 6.00
CA PRO A 18 -2.36 16.71 6.91
C PRO A 18 -0.84 16.90 6.92
N SER A 19 -0.38 18.13 7.11
CA SER A 19 1.06 18.45 7.07
C SER A 19 1.87 17.76 8.16
N TYR A 20 1.22 17.36 9.26
CA TYR A 20 1.89 16.67 10.36
C TYR A 20 2.04 15.16 10.14
N ILE A 21 1.46 14.63 9.08
CA ILE A 21 1.57 13.21 8.73
C ILE A 21 2.58 13.06 7.60
N ARG A 22 3.62 12.26 7.81
CA ARG A 22 4.62 12.01 6.79
C ARG A 22 4.05 11.18 5.65
N LEU A 23 4.68 11.29 4.48
CA LEU A 23 4.20 10.57 3.29
C LEU A 23 4.14 9.06 3.52
N GLY A 24 5.20 8.47 4.07
CA GLY A 24 5.23 7.03 4.33
C GLY A 24 4.16 6.58 5.31
N GLN A 25 3.91 7.37 6.36
CA GLN A 25 2.84 7.10 7.31
C GLN A 25 1.48 7.13 6.63
N PHE A 26 1.25 8.13 5.77
CA PHE A 26 0.00 8.22 5.02
C PHE A 26 -0.19 7.01 4.10
N VAL A 27 0.86 6.63 3.38
CA VAL A 27 0.80 5.48 2.46
C VAL A 27 0.43 4.21 3.20
N PHE A 28 1.07 3.95 4.34
CA PHE A 28 0.77 2.78 5.16
C PHE A 28 -0.71 2.77 5.58
N ASN A 29 -1.19 3.90 6.13
CA ASN A 29 -2.57 4.00 6.60
C ASN A 29 -3.56 3.87 5.45
N TYR A 30 -3.27 4.48 4.30
CA TYR A 30 -4.13 4.39 3.13
C TYR A 30 -4.30 2.94 2.65
N ILE A 31 -3.21 2.21 2.55
CA ILE A 31 -3.26 0.81 2.13
C ILE A 31 -3.96 -0.05 3.18
N ASP A 32 -3.73 0.21 4.46
CA ASP A 32 -4.39 -0.54 5.52
C ASP A 32 -5.91 -0.34 5.49
N GLU A 33 -6.36 0.90 5.32
CA GLU A 33 -7.79 1.22 5.28
C GLU A 33 -8.47 0.76 4.00
N THR A 34 -7.77 0.83 2.87
CA THR A 34 -8.36 0.55 1.56
C THR A 34 -8.36 -0.94 1.23
N TYR A 35 -7.25 -1.63 1.50
CA TYR A 35 -7.05 -3.02 1.09
C TYR A 35 -6.84 -3.98 2.25
N GLY A 36 -6.48 -3.48 3.43
CA GLY A 36 -6.28 -4.31 4.61
C GLY A 36 -5.04 -5.19 4.57
N VAL A 37 -4.07 -4.90 3.71
CA VAL A 37 -2.87 -5.73 3.58
C VAL A 37 -1.61 -5.13 4.21
N ALA A 38 -1.68 -3.87 4.66
CA ALA A 38 -0.49 -3.17 5.14
C ALA A 38 0.18 -3.88 6.32
N ARG A 39 -0.61 -4.30 7.30
CA ARG A 39 -0.08 -4.98 8.49
C ARG A 39 0.49 -6.34 8.16
N HIS A 40 -0.13 -7.05 7.22
CA HIS A 40 0.37 -8.35 6.77
C HIS A 40 1.76 -8.19 6.13
N VAL A 41 1.92 -7.19 5.25
CA VAL A 41 3.21 -6.88 4.63
C VAL A 41 4.25 -6.51 5.70
N GLN A 42 3.86 -5.71 6.67
CA GLN A 42 4.75 -5.30 7.76
C GLN A 42 5.27 -6.51 8.56
N PHE A 43 4.39 -7.44 8.91
CA PHE A 43 4.75 -8.58 9.76
C PHE A 43 5.37 -9.74 8.98
N VAL A 44 4.86 -10.06 7.81
CA VAL A 44 5.29 -11.25 7.05
C VAL A 44 6.46 -10.92 6.14
N ASP A 45 6.31 -9.87 5.33
CA ASP A 45 7.35 -9.46 4.38
C ASP A 45 8.40 -8.57 5.04
N LYS A 46 8.12 -8.05 6.24
CA LYS A 46 9.01 -7.20 7.04
C LYS A 46 9.43 -5.94 6.28
N VAL A 47 8.53 -5.42 5.47
CA VAL A 47 8.69 -4.16 4.74
C VAL A 47 7.67 -3.16 5.29
N ASP A 48 8.14 -1.97 5.66
CA ASP A 48 7.32 -0.96 6.31
C ASP A 48 7.82 0.42 5.94
N CYS A 49 6.93 1.26 5.42
CA CYS A 49 7.25 2.65 5.09
C CYS A 49 6.72 3.65 6.12
N PHE A 50 6.12 3.17 7.22
CA PHE A 50 5.48 4.04 8.21
C PHE A 50 6.45 5.08 8.78
N TYR A 51 7.68 4.64 9.09
CA TYR A 51 8.72 5.49 9.66
C TYR A 51 9.80 5.91 8.66
N ASP A 52 9.76 5.43 7.41
CA ASP A 52 10.81 5.64 6.42
C ASP A 52 10.22 5.78 5.03
N ASP A 53 10.16 7.03 4.54
CA ASP A 53 9.59 7.33 3.23
C ASP A 53 10.35 6.67 2.08
N SER A 54 11.64 6.37 2.26
CA SER A 54 12.44 5.73 1.22
C SER A 54 12.01 4.31 0.92
N LYS A 55 11.19 3.70 1.79
CA LYS A 55 10.70 2.33 1.64
C LYS A 55 9.31 2.26 1.01
N ILE A 56 8.75 3.38 0.57
CA ILE A 56 7.41 3.41 -0.01
C ILE A 56 7.31 2.48 -1.22
N ASP A 57 8.25 2.55 -2.16
CA ASP A 57 8.19 1.74 -3.38
C ASP A 57 8.25 0.24 -3.07
N ALA A 58 9.17 -0.17 -2.21
CA ALA A 58 9.28 -1.57 -1.79
C ALA A 58 8.01 -2.04 -1.07
N PHE A 59 7.46 -1.20 -0.20
CA PHE A 59 6.22 -1.50 0.52
C PHE A 59 5.05 -1.68 -0.46
N LEU A 60 4.91 -0.77 -1.42
CA LEU A 60 3.83 -0.86 -2.41
C LEU A 60 3.98 -2.08 -3.31
N GLU A 61 5.20 -2.46 -3.68
CA GLU A 61 5.42 -3.68 -4.47
C GLU A 61 4.97 -4.93 -3.71
N CYS A 62 5.28 -5.03 -2.43
CA CYS A 62 4.84 -6.15 -1.60
C CYS A 62 3.31 -6.15 -1.45
N CYS A 63 2.73 -4.98 -1.20
CA CYS A 63 1.27 -4.84 -1.10
C CYS A 63 0.58 -5.24 -2.40
N LEU A 64 1.16 -4.86 -3.53
CA LEU A 64 0.60 -5.16 -4.84
C LEU A 64 0.48 -6.67 -5.08
N VAL A 65 1.47 -7.44 -4.67
CA VAL A 65 1.42 -8.90 -4.78
C VAL A 65 0.20 -9.45 -4.05
N HIS A 66 -0.04 -9.00 -2.83
CA HIS A 66 -1.18 -9.46 -2.03
C HIS A 66 -2.51 -8.96 -2.60
N ILE A 67 -2.57 -7.72 -3.05
CA ILE A 67 -3.78 -7.15 -3.66
C ILE A 67 -4.17 -7.94 -4.91
N ASN A 68 -3.22 -8.19 -5.80
CA ASN A 68 -3.49 -8.91 -7.03
C ASN A 68 -3.88 -10.37 -6.79
N LYS A 69 -3.27 -10.98 -5.80
CA LYS A 69 -3.62 -12.35 -5.40
C LYS A 69 -5.05 -12.41 -4.89
N TYR A 70 -5.48 -11.44 -4.10
CA TYR A 70 -6.84 -11.35 -3.59
C TYR A 70 -7.83 -11.13 -4.74
N GLU A 71 -7.53 -10.22 -5.66
CA GLU A 71 -8.37 -9.96 -6.83
C GLU A 71 -8.53 -11.22 -7.71
N LYS A 72 -7.45 -11.97 -7.89
CA LYS A 72 -7.48 -13.21 -8.64
C LYS A 72 -8.41 -14.24 -7.99
N ILE A 73 -8.34 -14.39 -6.67
CA ILE A 73 -9.21 -15.31 -5.93
C ILE A 73 -10.67 -14.91 -6.09
N LEU A 74 -10.99 -13.61 -5.99
CA LEU A 74 -12.35 -13.13 -6.18
C LEU A 74 -12.87 -13.41 -7.59
N ASN A 75 -12.03 -13.21 -8.61
CA ASN A 75 -12.40 -13.46 -9.99
C ASN A 75 -12.62 -14.94 -10.26
N GLU A 76 -11.85 -15.82 -9.64
CA GLU A 76 -12.01 -17.27 -9.80
C GLU A 76 -13.31 -17.78 -9.16
N LYS A 77 -13.82 -17.08 -8.17
CA LYS A 77 -15.09 -17.45 -7.52
C LYS A 77 -16.32 -16.93 -8.24
N CYS A 78 -16.12 -16.04 -9.17
CA CYS A 78 -17.19 -15.53 -10.00
C CYS A 78 -17.26 -16.31 -11.30
#